data_28f89177de169213ef49e04603f05090
#
_entry.id   28f89177de169213ef49e04603f05090
#
_cell.length_a   1.000
_cell.length_b   1.000
_cell.length_c   1.000
_cell.angle_alpha   90.00
_cell.angle_beta   90.00
_cell.angle_gamma   90.00
#
_symmetry.space_group_name_H-M   'P 1'
#
loop_
_entity.id
_entity.type
_entity.pdbx_description
1 polymer ?
#
loop_
_entity_poly.entity_id
_entity_poly.type
_entity_poly.pdbx_seq_one_letter_code
_entity_poly.pdbx_strand_id
1 'polypeptide(L)'
;MLDPDRLSGLLSGPEGLGRDLVYLNLYFQGEPYLHPGMDDLVQVGKQAGLYVSTSTNAHHIDGDRAESLVRSGIDRLIISIDGADQAAYSSYRVGGKLDKVLAGTRAVIEAKRRTGMTTPHVVWQFLVVGTNEHQLNTLKRMAASFEVDEFVVKTAQLDQPEDGHPLLTRDPALRRYDRSPDGRWTLRNPLLDRCWRMWQGAVVTWDGQVVPCCFDKDATHAMGTAEDGAAFRSIWRSERYQAFRRSILTDRSAIDMCRNCSEGTQVWA
;
A
#
# COMPACT_ATOMS: atom_id res chain seq x y z
N MET A 1 3.07 -0.13 17.74
CA MET A 1 1.82 -0.24 16.96
C MET A 1 1.09 1.08 17.08
N LEU A 2 0.30 1.46 16.06
CA LEU A 2 -0.49 2.69 16.11
C LEU A 2 -1.58 2.58 17.19
N ASP A 3 -1.69 3.62 18.04
CA ASP A 3 -2.73 3.70 19.08
C ASP A 3 -4.01 4.29 18.44
N PRO A 4 -5.21 3.68 18.66
CA PRO A 4 -6.48 4.25 18.22
C PRO A 4 -6.74 5.66 18.75
N ASP A 5 -6.33 5.97 19.99
CA ASP A 5 -6.49 7.30 20.58
C ASP A 5 -5.62 8.35 19.84
N ARG A 6 -4.42 7.99 19.43
CA ARG A 6 -3.57 8.84 18.57
C ARG A 6 -4.23 9.11 17.23
N LEU A 7 -4.76 8.07 16.58
CA LEU A 7 -5.46 8.24 15.30
C LEU A 7 -6.70 9.14 15.48
N SER A 8 -7.45 8.92 16.55
CA SER A 8 -8.60 9.77 16.89
C SER A 8 -8.20 11.23 17.14
N GLY A 9 -7.10 11.48 17.83
CA GLY A 9 -6.55 12.83 18.06
C GLY A 9 -6.18 13.54 16.76
N LEU A 10 -5.65 12.79 15.78
CA LEU A 10 -5.34 13.34 14.45
C LEU A 10 -6.59 13.67 13.64
N LEU A 11 -7.64 12.83 13.71
CA LEU A 11 -8.79 12.93 12.81
C LEU A 11 -9.97 13.71 13.37
N SER A 12 -10.14 13.75 14.70
CA SER A 12 -11.36 14.22 15.37
C SER A 12 -11.20 15.62 15.98
N GLY A 13 -12.34 16.21 16.40
CA GLY A 13 -12.37 17.52 17.05
C GLY A 13 -12.29 18.71 16.10
N PRO A 14 -12.24 19.94 16.65
CA PRO A 14 -12.23 21.19 15.86
C PRO A 14 -11.00 21.30 14.93
N GLU A 15 -9.86 20.82 15.42
CA GLU A 15 -8.58 20.79 14.69
C GLU A 15 -8.30 19.44 14.03
N GLY A 16 -9.25 18.51 14.02
CA GLY A 16 -9.10 17.20 13.39
C GLY A 16 -9.00 17.27 11.87
N LEU A 17 -8.22 16.37 11.27
CA LEU A 17 -8.01 16.29 9.83
C LEU A 17 -9.15 15.64 9.06
N GLY A 18 -10.11 15.02 9.74
CA GLY A 18 -11.19 14.26 9.09
C GLY A 18 -11.98 15.05 8.05
N ARG A 19 -12.09 16.38 8.21
CA ARG A 19 -12.77 17.27 7.25
C ARG A 19 -11.93 17.61 6.02
N ASP A 20 -10.61 17.45 6.10
CA ASP A 20 -9.66 17.78 5.03
C ASP A 20 -9.28 16.54 4.21
N LEU A 21 -9.59 15.35 4.73
CA LEU A 21 -9.23 14.08 4.12
C LEU A 21 -10.45 13.42 3.48
N VAL A 22 -10.18 12.62 2.46
CA VAL A 22 -11.19 11.76 1.81
C VAL A 22 -10.83 10.27 1.93
N TYR A 23 -9.56 9.97 2.18
CA TYR A 23 -9.02 8.63 2.12
C TYR A 23 -8.02 8.38 3.25
N LEU A 24 -8.17 7.26 3.93
CA LEU A 24 -7.25 6.79 4.96
C LEU A 24 -6.74 5.40 4.60
N ASN A 25 -5.43 5.26 4.51
CA ASN A 25 -4.79 3.98 4.29
C ASN A 25 -4.11 3.50 5.57
N LEU A 26 -4.66 2.45 6.18
CA LEU A 26 -4.20 1.91 7.46
C LEU A 26 -3.12 0.85 7.26
N TYR A 27 -2.15 1.12 6.42
CA TYR A 27 -0.89 0.38 6.37
C TYR A 27 0.21 1.26 5.76
N PHE A 28 1.43 0.99 6.20
CA PHE A 28 2.64 1.60 5.65
C PHE A 28 3.70 0.51 5.47
N GLN A 29 3.99 -0.22 6.54
CA GLN A 29 4.90 -1.37 6.58
C GLN A 29 4.35 -2.44 7.50
N GLY A 30 4.84 -3.68 7.34
CA GLY A 30 4.44 -4.80 8.17
C GLY A 30 3.10 -5.40 7.76
N GLU A 31 2.46 -6.07 8.71
CA GLU A 31 1.17 -6.73 8.54
C GLU A 31 0.12 -6.10 9.47
N PRO A 32 -0.89 -5.40 8.93
CA PRO A 32 -1.89 -4.71 9.76
C PRO A 32 -2.67 -5.63 10.70
N TYR A 33 -2.97 -6.85 10.27
CA TYR A 33 -3.75 -7.79 11.10
C TYR A 33 -2.94 -8.50 12.20
N LEU A 34 -1.67 -8.13 12.39
CA LEU A 34 -0.96 -8.36 13.66
C LEU A 34 -1.39 -7.36 14.75
N HIS A 35 -2.05 -6.27 14.37
CA HIS A 35 -2.58 -5.29 15.31
C HIS A 35 -3.88 -5.82 15.92
N PRO A 36 -3.99 -5.99 17.24
CA PRO A 36 -5.20 -6.54 17.88
C PRO A 36 -6.42 -5.62 17.69
N GLY A 37 -6.24 -4.30 17.75
CA GLY A 37 -7.26 -3.28 17.56
C GLY A 37 -7.33 -2.73 16.13
N MET A 38 -7.05 -3.52 15.09
CA MET A 38 -7.11 -3.04 13.71
C MET A 38 -8.51 -2.57 13.32
N ASP A 39 -9.53 -3.28 13.78
CA ASP A 39 -10.92 -2.97 13.48
C ASP A 39 -11.38 -1.66 14.18
N ASP A 40 -10.83 -1.35 15.37
CA ASP A 40 -11.06 -0.07 16.05
C ASP A 40 -10.43 1.09 15.25
N LEU A 41 -9.23 0.91 14.72
CA LEU A 41 -8.61 1.90 13.84
C LEU A 41 -9.45 2.17 12.59
N VAL A 42 -10.03 1.13 11.99
CA VAL A 42 -10.97 1.27 10.88
C VAL A 42 -12.18 2.09 11.30
N GLN A 43 -12.79 1.77 12.45
CA GLN A 43 -13.97 2.47 12.95
C GLN A 43 -13.68 3.95 13.22
N VAL A 44 -12.50 4.30 13.77
CA VAL A 44 -12.08 5.70 13.95
C VAL A 44 -12.07 6.44 12.59
N GLY A 45 -11.51 5.84 11.55
CA GLY A 45 -11.52 6.40 10.21
C GLY A 45 -12.94 6.54 9.64
N LYS A 46 -13.79 5.54 9.84
CA LYS A 46 -15.20 5.56 9.39
C LYS A 46 -16.03 6.62 10.12
N GLN A 47 -15.82 6.81 11.42
CA GLN A 47 -16.48 7.87 12.20
C GLN A 47 -16.07 9.27 11.74
N ALA A 48 -14.84 9.42 11.23
CA ALA A 48 -14.38 10.65 10.59
C ALA A 48 -14.92 10.85 9.16
N GLY A 49 -15.74 9.93 8.64
CA GLY A 49 -16.35 10.00 7.31
C GLY A 49 -15.42 9.61 6.16
N LEU A 50 -14.30 8.95 6.44
CA LEU A 50 -13.28 8.64 5.45
C LEU A 50 -13.55 7.33 4.71
N TYR A 51 -13.06 7.24 3.47
CA TYR A 51 -12.88 5.97 2.78
C TYR A 51 -11.65 5.28 3.36
N VAL A 52 -11.83 4.11 3.99
CA VAL A 52 -10.77 3.41 4.71
C VAL A 52 -10.31 2.18 3.94
N SER A 53 -9.01 2.05 3.75
CA SER A 53 -8.35 0.94 3.05
C SER A 53 -7.21 0.37 3.88
N THR A 54 -6.93 -0.91 3.67
CA THR A 54 -5.70 -1.56 4.16
C THR A 54 -5.21 -2.63 3.20
N SER A 55 -3.97 -3.10 3.43
CA SER A 55 -3.40 -4.23 2.70
C SER A 55 -2.88 -5.28 3.68
N THR A 56 -3.08 -6.56 3.36
CA THR A 56 -2.73 -7.68 4.23
C THR A 56 -2.17 -8.85 3.44
N ASN A 57 -1.39 -9.70 4.10
CA ASN A 57 -1.02 -11.03 3.60
C ASN A 57 -2.08 -12.10 3.93
N ALA A 58 -3.15 -11.73 4.62
CA ALA A 58 -4.30 -12.55 5.03
C ALA A 58 -3.97 -13.78 5.89
N HIS A 59 -2.75 -13.90 6.44
CA HIS A 59 -2.36 -15.06 7.28
C HIS A 59 -3.04 -15.08 8.66
N HIS A 60 -3.54 -13.92 9.09
CA HIS A 60 -4.15 -13.71 10.42
C HIS A 60 -5.65 -13.43 10.32
N ILE A 61 -6.27 -13.81 9.20
CA ILE A 61 -7.72 -13.67 8.99
C ILE A 61 -8.35 -15.06 9.01
N ASP A 62 -8.91 -15.41 10.15
CA ASP A 62 -9.82 -16.57 10.32
C ASP A 62 -11.28 -16.14 10.20
N GLY A 63 -12.22 -17.04 10.49
CA GLY A 63 -13.66 -16.78 10.37
C GLY A 63 -14.16 -15.65 11.24
N ASP A 64 -13.74 -15.61 12.52
CA ASP A 64 -14.17 -14.58 13.48
C ASP A 64 -13.55 -13.23 13.14
N ARG A 65 -12.26 -13.24 12.79
CA ARG A 65 -11.54 -12.03 12.36
C ARG A 65 -12.11 -11.48 11.06
N ALA A 66 -12.49 -12.33 10.11
CA ALA A 66 -13.13 -11.93 8.86
C ALA A 66 -14.49 -11.26 9.10
N GLU A 67 -15.30 -11.76 10.05
CA GLU A 67 -16.58 -11.14 10.38
C GLU A 67 -16.38 -9.78 11.05
N SER A 68 -15.45 -9.68 12.01
CA SER A 68 -15.08 -8.42 12.66
C SER A 68 -14.60 -7.38 11.65
N LEU A 69 -13.70 -7.78 10.76
CA LEU A 69 -13.19 -6.96 9.66
C LEU A 69 -14.32 -6.42 8.77
N VAL A 70 -15.24 -7.27 8.34
CA VAL A 70 -16.37 -6.86 7.50
C VAL A 70 -17.29 -5.91 8.25
N ARG A 71 -17.59 -6.19 9.53
CA ARG A 71 -18.44 -5.34 10.38
C ARG A 71 -17.80 -4.02 10.79
N SER A 72 -16.46 -3.91 10.73
CA SER A 72 -15.76 -2.63 11.01
C SER A 72 -16.09 -1.54 10.00
N GLY A 73 -16.62 -1.93 8.83
CA GLY A 73 -17.02 -1.00 7.77
C GLY A 73 -15.85 -0.55 6.87
N ILE A 74 -14.74 -1.29 6.89
CA ILE A 74 -13.63 -1.02 5.95
C ILE A 74 -14.14 -1.03 4.51
N ASP A 75 -13.70 -0.06 3.70
CA ASP A 75 -14.20 0.07 2.32
C ASP A 75 -13.40 -0.77 1.31
N ARG A 76 -12.09 -0.93 1.51
CA ARG A 76 -11.22 -1.65 0.58
C ARG A 76 -10.20 -2.51 1.33
N LEU A 77 -10.12 -3.77 0.95
CA LEU A 77 -9.14 -4.73 1.47
C LEU A 77 -8.27 -5.25 0.33
N ILE A 78 -6.99 -4.94 0.37
CA ILE A 78 -6.02 -5.45 -0.59
C ILE A 78 -5.36 -6.69 0.01
N ILE A 79 -5.51 -7.82 -0.64
CA ILE A 79 -4.87 -9.09 -0.25
C ILE A 79 -3.72 -9.35 -1.22
N SER A 80 -2.50 -9.43 -0.67
CA SER A 80 -1.30 -9.74 -1.45
C SER A 80 -1.23 -11.23 -1.75
N ILE A 81 -1.23 -11.59 -3.05
CA ILE A 81 -1.10 -12.97 -3.51
C ILE A 81 -0.08 -13.06 -4.63
N ASP A 82 1.11 -13.60 -4.35
CA ASP A 82 2.25 -13.54 -5.26
C ASP A 82 2.63 -14.91 -5.85
N GLY A 83 1.66 -15.83 -5.93
CA GLY A 83 1.81 -17.14 -6.56
C GLY A 83 0.51 -17.93 -6.58
N ALA A 84 0.34 -18.77 -7.60
CA ALA A 84 -0.81 -19.69 -7.76
C ALA A 84 -0.56 -21.07 -7.11
N ASP A 85 0.69 -21.37 -6.76
CA ASP A 85 1.10 -22.52 -5.99
C ASP A 85 2.10 -22.13 -4.89
N GLN A 86 2.32 -23.02 -3.94
CA GLN A 86 3.18 -22.74 -2.79
C GLN A 86 4.63 -22.46 -3.18
N ALA A 87 5.15 -23.10 -4.21
CA ALA A 87 6.54 -22.93 -4.62
C ALA A 87 6.79 -21.52 -5.18
N ALA A 88 5.94 -21.08 -6.11
CA ALA A 88 6.02 -19.73 -6.66
C ALA A 88 5.72 -18.66 -5.61
N TYR A 89 4.69 -18.90 -4.75
CA TYR A 89 4.36 -17.97 -3.68
C TYR A 89 5.54 -17.76 -2.72
N SER A 90 6.14 -18.85 -2.22
CA SER A 90 7.25 -18.77 -1.25
C SER A 90 8.57 -18.32 -1.84
N SER A 91 8.73 -18.34 -3.18
CA SER A 91 9.93 -17.81 -3.83
C SER A 91 10.10 -16.29 -3.63
N TYR A 92 8.98 -15.58 -3.44
CA TYR A 92 8.96 -14.16 -3.12
C TYR A 92 8.53 -13.89 -1.66
N ARG A 93 7.48 -14.56 -1.18
CA ARG A 93 6.95 -14.46 0.19
C ARG A 93 7.60 -15.50 1.10
N VAL A 94 8.87 -15.30 1.42
CA VAL A 94 9.66 -16.24 2.24
C VAL A 94 8.95 -16.53 3.57
N GLY A 95 8.76 -17.83 3.88
CA GLY A 95 8.04 -18.28 5.06
C GLY A 95 6.50 -18.18 4.99
N GLY A 96 5.97 -17.55 3.95
CA GLY A 96 4.53 -17.40 3.75
C GLY A 96 3.85 -18.73 3.33
N LYS A 97 2.58 -18.86 3.66
CA LYS A 97 1.73 -20.04 3.38
C LYS A 97 0.58 -19.63 2.47
N LEU A 98 0.57 -20.10 1.23
CA LEU A 98 -0.47 -19.79 0.27
C LEU A 98 -1.85 -20.27 0.72
N ASP A 99 -1.94 -21.44 1.34
CA ASP A 99 -3.17 -21.98 1.89
C ASP A 99 -3.86 -21.04 2.88
N LYS A 100 -3.07 -20.35 3.73
CA LYS A 100 -3.59 -19.32 4.64
C LYS A 100 -4.13 -18.09 3.91
N VAL A 101 -3.47 -17.63 2.85
CA VAL A 101 -3.98 -16.52 2.04
C VAL A 101 -5.32 -16.87 1.40
N LEU A 102 -5.41 -18.08 0.84
CA LEU A 102 -6.63 -18.57 0.22
C LEU A 102 -7.75 -18.77 1.25
N ALA A 103 -7.43 -19.32 2.42
CA ALA A 103 -8.39 -19.49 3.51
C ALA A 103 -8.89 -18.14 4.03
N GLY A 104 -7.99 -17.17 4.30
CA GLY A 104 -8.35 -15.83 4.73
C GLY A 104 -9.22 -15.08 3.70
N THR A 105 -8.90 -15.23 2.41
CA THR A 105 -9.75 -14.65 1.34
C THR A 105 -11.16 -15.24 1.37
N ARG A 106 -11.27 -16.56 1.43
CA ARG A 106 -12.60 -17.24 1.54
C ARG A 106 -13.36 -16.76 2.76
N ALA A 107 -12.71 -16.68 3.92
CA ALA A 107 -13.34 -16.24 5.15
C ALA A 107 -13.94 -14.83 5.01
N VAL A 108 -13.24 -13.88 4.35
CA VAL A 108 -13.77 -12.53 4.09
C VAL A 108 -14.97 -12.58 3.14
N ILE A 109 -14.89 -13.29 2.03
CA ILE A 109 -16.01 -13.42 1.07
C ILE A 109 -17.24 -14.06 1.72
N GLU A 110 -17.05 -15.12 2.51
CA GLU A 110 -18.12 -15.78 3.26
C GLU A 110 -18.71 -14.85 4.33
N ALA A 111 -17.89 -14.08 5.03
CA ALA A 111 -18.36 -13.09 6.01
C ALA A 111 -19.20 -11.99 5.35
N LYS A 112 -18.79 -11.47 4.17
CA LYS A 112 -19.61 -10.52 3.38
C LYS A 112 -20.97 -11.10 3.06
N ARG A 113 -21.03 -12.37 2.57
CA ARG A 113 -22.30 -13.04 2.24
C ARG A 113 -23.17 -13.25 3.47
N ARG A 114 -22.58 -13.72 4.58
CA ARG A 114 -23.31 -14.03 5.83
C ARG A 114 -23.88 -12.77 6.48
N THR A 115 -23.14 -11.65 6.43
CA THR A 115 -23.56 -10.37 7.00
C THR A 115 -24.44 -9.54 6.09
N GLY A 116 -24.52 -9.89 4.78
CA GLY A 116 -25.21 -9.09 3.78
C GLY A 116 -24.51 -7.78 3.43
N MET A 117 -23.25 -7.58 3.85
CA MET A 117 -22.50 -6.36 3.58
C MET A 117 -21.84 -6.41 2.20
N THR A 118 -21.85 -5.26 1.52
CA THR A 118 -21.20 -5.10 0.20
C THR A 118 -19.72 -4.74 0.31
N THR A 119 -19.29 -4.21 1.45
CA THR A 119 -17.90 -3.87 1.75
C THR A 119 -17.26 -4.94 2.64
N PRO A 120 -15.93 -5.06 2.59
CA PRO A 120 -14.97 -4.32 1.75
C PRO A 120 -15.02 -4.71 0.28
N HIS A 121 -14.59 -3.79 -0.60
CA HIS A 121 -14.16 -4.13 -1.97
C HIS A 121 -12.85 -4.92 -1.86
N VAL A 122 -12.89 -6.21 -2.17
CA VAL A 122 -11.76 -7.15 -2.00
C VAL A 122 -10.92 -7.18 -3.26
N VAL A 123 -9.64 -6.83 -3.11
CA VAL A 123 -8.67 -6.78 -4.20
C VAL A 123 -7.61 -7.85 -3.99
N TRP A 124 -7.41 -8.72 -4.97
CA TRP A 124 -6.18 -9.48 -5.05
C TRP A 124 -5.11 -8.67 -5.79
N GLN A 125 -4.00 -8.40 -5.11
CA GLN A 125 -2.85 -7.73 -5.69
C GLN A 125 -1.73 -8.74 -5.93
N PHE A 126 -1.34 -8.86 -7.19
CA PHE A 126 -0.25 -9.71 -7.66
C PHE A 126 0.96 -8.85 -8.01
N LEU A 127 2.05 -9.00 -7.25
CA LEU A 127 3.33 -8.43 -7.64
C LEU A 127 4.03 -9.39 -8.59
N VAL A 128 4.09 -9.02 -9.86
CA VAL A 128 4.72 -9.83 -10.88
C VAL A 128 6.25 -9.70 -10.81
N VAL A 129 6.91 -10.86 -10.74
CA VAL A 129 8.37 -11.00 -10.72
C VAL A 129 8.79 -12.16 -11.62
N GLY A 130 10.07 -12.27 -11.95
CA GLY A 130 10.58 -13.30 -12.87
C GLY A 130 10.26 -14.74 -12.47
N THR A 131 10.11 -15.00 -11.17
CA THR A 131 9.79 -16.35 -10.65
C THR A 131 8.31 -16.72 -10.72
N ASN A 132 7.40 -15.75 -10.90
CA ASN A 132 5.95 -15.99 -10.87
C ASN A 132 5.18 -15.46 -12.11
N GLU A 133 5.83 -14.76 -13.04
CA GLU A 133 5.18 -14.14 -14.21
C GLU A 133 4.35 -15.13 -15.06
N HIS A 134 4.77 -16.38 -15.13
CA HIS A 134 4.08 -17.45 -15.85
C HIS A 134 2.73 -17.83 -15.23
N GLN A 135 2.46 -17.42 -13.99
CA GLN A 135 1.24 -17.75 -13.26
C GLN A 135 0.13 -16.69 -13.37
N LEU A 136 0.38 -15.56 -14.05
CA LEU A 136 -0.57 -14.45 -14.15
C LEU A 136 -1.97 -14.89 -14.58
N ASN A 137 -2.08 -15.67 -15.66
CA ASN A 137 -3.38 -16.13 -16.17
C ASN A 137 -4.05 -17.13 -15.24
N THR A 138 -3.28 -17.92 -14.52
CA THR A 138 -3.83 -18.85 -13.50
C THR A 138 -4.40 -18.07 -12.33
N LEU A 139 -3.68 -17.07 -11.81
CA LEU A 139 -4.17 -16.22 -10.72
C LEU A 139 -5.40 -15.41 -11.13
N LYS A 140 -5.50 -14.92 -12.37
CA LYS A 140 -6.73 -14.27 -12.87
C LYS A 140 -7.94 -15.19 -12.80
N ARG A 141 -7.80 -16.45 -13.23
CA ARG A 141 -8.90 -17.43 -13.13
C ARG A 141 -9.23 -17.78 -11.69
N MET A 142 -8.22 -17.93 -10.83
CA MET A 142 -8.43 -18.16 -9.41
C MET A 142 -9.16 -16.98 -8.76
N ALA A 143 -8.78 -15.75 -9.04
CA ALA A 143 -9.45 -14.55 -8.53
C ALA A 143 -10.95 -14.55 -8.86
N ALA A 144 -11.31 -14.88 -10.10
CA ALA A 144 -12.70 -15.03 -10.51
C ALA A 144 -13.42 -16.17 -9.73
N SER A 145 -12.77 -17.31 -9.50
CA SER A 145 -13.35 -18.42 -8.74
C SER A 145 -13.50 -18.15 -7.24
N PHE A 146 -12.70 -17.25 -6.69
CA PHE A 146 -12.82 -16.77 -5.31
C PHE A 146 -13.82 -15.61 -5.18
N GLU A 147 -14.33 -15.10 -6.29
CA GLU A 147 -15.28 -13.97 -6.33
C GLU A 147 -14.72 -12.71 -5.66
N VAL A 148 -13.40 -12.47 -5.79
CA VAL A 148 -12.82 -11.19 -5.39
C VAL A 148 -13.27 -10.10 -6.36
N ASP A 149 -13.50 -8.91 -5.85
CA ASP A 149 -14.09 -7.81 -6.61
C ASP A 149 -13.11 -7.27 -7.69
N GLU A 150 -11.79 -7.38 -7.45
CA GLU A 150 -10.77 -6.83 -8.36
C GLU A 150 -9.47 -7.67 -8.32
N PHE A 151 -8.81 -7.80 -9.48
CA PHE A 151 -7.46 -8.36 -9.59
C PHE A 151 -6.50 -7.33 -10.18
N VAL A 152 -5.48 -6.93 -9.41
CA VAL A 152 -4.52 -5.89 -9.79
C VAL A 152 -3.13 -6.48 -9.95
N VAL A 153 -2.45 -6.14 -11.03
CA VAL A 153 -1.05 -6.49 -11.27
C VAL A 153 -0.17 -5.30 -10.94
N LYS A 154 0.88 -5.54 -10.15
CA LYS A 154 1.94 -4.57 -9.85
C LYS A 154 3.27 -5.07 -10.38
N THR A 155 4.11 -4.14 -10.88
CA THR A 155 5.47 -4.43 -11.32
C THR A 155 6.46 -4.18 -10.19
N ALA A 156 7.47 -5.06 -10.08
CA ALA A 156 8.47 -4.94 -9.03
C ALA A 156 9.35 -3.69 -9.21
N GLN A 157 9.62 -3.01 -8.10
CA GLN A 157 10.68 -2.01 -8.00
C GLN A 157 11.94 -2.70 -7.46
N LEU A 158 13.05 -2.55 -8.15
CA LEU A 158 14.34 -3.15 -7.81
C LEU A 158 15.33 -2.03 -7.51
N ASP A 159 16.12 -2.18 -6.47
CA ASP A 159 17.15 -1.17 -6.13
C ASP A 159 18.28 -1.17 -7.18
N GLN A 160 18.66 -2.35 -7.63
CA GLN A 160 19.70 -2.54 -8.65
C GLN A 160 19.22 -3.57 -9.67
N PRO A 161 18.52 -3.14 -10.74
CA PRO A 161 18.14 -4.04 -11.82
C PRO A 161 19.38 -4.43 -12.62
N GLU A 162 19.60 -5.75 -12.76
CA GLU A 162 20.75 -6.32 -13.49
C GLU A 162 20.33 -7.56 -14.27
N ASP A 163 21.16 -7.99 -15.23
CA ASP A 163 20.93 -9.22 -15.99
C ASP A 163 20.90 -10.43 -15.05
N GLY A 164 19.85 -11.24 -15.16
CA GLY A 164 19.67 -12.42 -14.32
C GLY A 164 19.09 -12.15 -12.94
N HIS A 165 18.75 -10.91 -12.60
CA HIS A 165 18.09 -10.62 -11.32
C HIS A 165 16.77 -11.42 -11.20
N PRO A 166 16.57 -12.25 -10.18
CA PRO A 166 15.45 -13.21 -10.10
C PRO A 166 14.07 -12.54 -10.07
N LEU A 167 13.98 -11.29 -9.62
CA LEU A 167 12.73 -10.52 -9.58
C LEU A 167 12.49 -9.74 -10.88
N LEU A 168 13.45 -9.68 -11.81
CA LEU A 168 13.24 -9.02 -13.08
C LEU A 168 12.45 -9.94 -14.01
N THR A 169 11.29 -9.49 -14.46
CA THR A 169 10.43 -10.24 -15.39
C THR A 169 11.09 -10.35 -16.78
N ARG A 170 10.87 -11.48 -17.45
CA ARG A 170 11.32 -11.70 -18.83
C ARG A 170 10.37 -11.04 -19.83
N ASP A 171 9.07 -10.99 -19.51
CA ASP A 171 8.08 -10.33 -20.35
C ASP A 171 8.27 -8.81 -20.30
N PRO A 172 8.61 -8.17 -21.44
CA PRO A 172 8.76 -6.71 -21.50
C PRO A 172 7.51 -5.94 -21.08
N ALA A 173 6.31 -6.48 -21.27
CA ALA A 173 5.07 -5.83 -20.91
C ALA A 173 4.88 -5.71 -19.37
N LEU A 174 5.55 -6.58 -18.59
CA LEU A 174 5.39 -6.71 -17.16
C LEU A 174 6.55 -6.14 -16.34
N ARG A 175 7.55 -5.52 -16.98
CA ARG A 175 8.70 -4.95 -16.27
C ARG A 175 8.66 -3.42 -16.21
N ARG A 176 9.23 -2.92 -15.14
CA ARG A 176 9.40 -1.48 -14.86
C ARG A 176 10.63 -0.91 -15.57
N TYR A 177 11.57 -1.77 -15.98
CA TYR A 177 12.87 -1.39 -16.50
C TYR A 177 13.09 -1.92 -17.93
N ASP A 178 13.78 -1.15 -18.74
CA ASP A 178 14.27 -1.57 -20.05
C ASP A 178 15.80 -1.51 -20.09
N ARG A 179 16.39 -2.34 -20.93
CA ARG A 179 17.82 -2.33 -21.13
C ARG A 179 18.18 -1.28 -22.18
N SER A 180 19.01 -0.32 -21.80
CA SER A 180 19.53 0.72 -22.69
C SER A 180 20.60 0.16 -23.64
N PRO A 181 20.92 0.85 -24.76
CA PRO A 181 21.91 0.37 -25.75
C PRO A 181 23.31 0.15 -25.16
N ASP A 182 23.67 0.85 -24.08
CA ASP A 182 24.94 0.67 -23.35
C ASP A 182 24.91 -0.49 -22.34
N GLY A 183 23.80 -1.26 -22.32
CA GLY A 183 23.63 -2.46 -21.50
C GLY A 183 23.14 -2.22 -20.09
N ARG A 184 22.91 -0.98 -19.69
CA ARG A 184 22.38 -0.66 -18.36
C ARG A 184 20.85 -0.81 -18.30
N TRP A 185 20.34 -1.17 -17.12
CA TRP A 185 18.90 -1.19 -16.86
C TRP A 185 18.45 0.18 -16.34
N THR A 186 17.47 0.77 -16.99
CA THR A 186 16.89 2.08 -16.66
C THR A 186 15.39 1.98 -16.54
N LEU A 187 14.77 2.91 -15.82
CA LEU A 187 13.31 3.00 -15.76
C LEU A 187 12.75 3.14 -17.18
N ARG A 188 11.73 2.33 -17.52
CA ARG A 188 11.01 2.42 -18.80
C ARG A 188 10.35 3.79 -18.96
N ASN A 189 9.68 4.26 -17.92
CA ASN A 189 9.04 5.57 -17.94
C ASN A 189 10.04 6.62 -17.46
N PRO A 190 10.08 7.80 -18.11
CA PRO A 190 10.98 8.87 -17.69
C PRO A 190 10.66 9.30 -16.26
N LEU A 191 11.72 9.52 -15.47
CA LEU A 191 11.61 10.13 -14.16
C LEU A 191 11.43 11.64 -14.34
N LEU A 192 10.19 12.11 -14.24
CA LEU A 192 9.84 13.52 -14.38
C LEU A 192 10.00 14.25 -13.04
N ASP A 193 10.42 15.52 -13.07
CA ASP A 193 10.54 16.39 -11.88
C ASP A 193 9.16 16.86 -11.40
N ARG A 194 8.31 15.90 -11.07
CA ARG A 194 6.97 16.12 -10.50
C ARG A 194 6.51 14.88 -9.74
N CYS A 195 5.72 15.09 -8.69
CA CYS A 195 5.06 14.03 -7.96
C CYS A 195 3.80 14.55 -7.26
N TRP A 196 2.62 14.26 -7.79
CA TRP A 196 1.35 14.71 -7.21
C TRP A 196 1.10 14.20 -5.78
N ARG A 197 1.67 13.05 -5.42
CA ARG A 197 1.55 12.50 -4.06
C ARG A 197 1.99 13.48 -2.97
N MET A 198 2.95 14.34 -3.25
CA MET A 198 3.47 15.35 -2.31
C MET A 198 2.47 16.44 -1.96
N TRP A 199 1.40 16.57 -2.73
CA TRP A 199 0.31 17.55 -2.51
C TRP A 199 -1.02 16.88 -2.16
N GLN A 200 -1.14 15.56 -2.29
CA GLN A 200 -2.36 14.80 -2.05
C GLN A 200 -2.35 14.08 -0.71
N GLY A 201 -1.20 13.84 -0.11
CA GLY A 201 -1.12 13.08 1.12
C GLY A 201 0.27 13.02 1.74
N ALA A 202 0.33 12.47 2.92
CA ALA A 202 1.54 12.15 3.68
C ALA A 202 1.35 10.81 4.40
N VAL A 203 2.41 10.31 4.99
CA VAL A 203 2.34 9.17 5.91
C VAL A 203 2.60 9.68 7.32
N VAL A 204 1.77 9.26 8.26
CA VAL A 204 2.04 9.40 9.70
C VAL A 204 2.37 8.01 10.24
N THR A 205 3.56 7.85 10.78
CA THR A 205 4.01 6.58 11.34
C THR A 205 3.31 6.27 12.66
N TRP A 206 3.46 5.04 13.15
CA TRP A 206 2.83 4.61 14.41
C TRP A 206 3.24 5.45 15.64
N ASP A 207 4.41 6.08 15.61
CA ASP A 207 4.97 6.97 16.65
C ASP A 207 4.76 8.46 16.36
N GLY A 208 3.99 8.78 15.29
CA GLY A 208 3.55 10.14 14.97
C GLY A 208 4.49 10.91 14.05
N GLN A 209 5.58 10.33 13.55
CA GLN A 209 6.43 11.02 12.58
C GLN A 209 5.69 11.23 11.26
N VAL A 210 5.76 12.44 10.73
CA VAL A 210 5.21 12.77 9.41
C VAL A 210 6.30 12.60 8.37
N VAL A 211 6.10 11.65 7.44
CA VAL A 211 7.00 11.44 6.32
C VAL A 211 6.30 11.74 5.00
N PRO A 212 7.02 12.24 3.98
CA PRO A 212 6.40 12.78 2.77
C PRO A 212 5.81 11.70 1.87
N CYS A 213 6.30 10.45 1.97
CA CYS A 213 5.92 9.37 1.05
C CYS A 213 6.07 8.00 1.70
N CYS A 214 5.28 7.02 1.23
CA CYS A 214 5.41 5.62 1.63
C CYS A 214 6.71 4.93 1.16
N PHE A 215 7.52 5.57 0.36
CA PHE A 215 8.87 5.09 0.00
C PHE A 215 9.95 5.52 1.01
N ASP A 216 9.64 6.47 1.89
CA ASP A 216 10.53 6.86 3.01
C ASP A 216 10.33 5.89 4.20
N LYS A 217 10.79 4.65 4.01
CA LYS A 217 10.53 3.54 4.95
C LYS A 217 11.21 3.72 6.29
N ASP A 218 12.34 4.40 6.30
CA ASP A 218 13.19 4.59 7.48
C ASP A 218 13.03 5.99 8.09
N ALA A 219 12.02 6.76 7.63
CA ALA A 219 11.75 8.14 8.03
C ALA A 219 12.98 9.07 7.89
N THR A 220 13.82 8.83 6.89
CA THR A 220 15.01 9.63 6.60
C THR A 220 14.66 11.09 6.28
N HIS A 221 13.50 11.30 5.67
CA HIS A 221 12.95 12.61 5.34
C HIS A 221 11.81 13.03 6.27
N ALA A 222 11.85 12.65 7.55
CA ALA A 222 10.81 13.04 8.50
C ALA A 222 10.65 14.57 8.57
N MET A 223 9.42 15.06 8.43
CA MET A 223 9.07 16.49 8.39
C MET A 223 8.82 17.07 9.78
N GLY A 224 8.51 16.21 10.75
CA GLY A 224 8.22 16.55 12.14
C GLY A 224 7.38 15.45 12.78
N THR A 225 6.92 15.66 14.02
CA THR A 225 6.04 14.74 14.75
C THR A 225 4.70 15.42 15.01
N ALA A 226 3.61 14.75 14.63
CA ALA A 226 2.24 15.23 14.83
C ALA A 226 1.54 14.42 15.91
N GLU A 227 1.07 15.11 16.94
CA GLU A 227 0.24 14.55 18.01
C GLU A 227 -1.26 14.76 17.72
N ASP A 228 -1.60 15.78 16.92
CA ASP A 228 -2.96 16.16 16.54
C ASP A 228 -3.02 16.79 15.14
N GLY A 229 -4.22 17.13 14.69
CA GLY A 229 -4.44 17.73 13.38
C GLY A 229 -3.82 19.11 13.21
N ALA A 230 -3.73 19.93 14.27
CA ALA A 230 -3.11 21.26 14.20
C ALA A 230 -1.60 21.15 14.00
N ALA A 231 -0.94 20.26 14.75
CA ALA A 231 0.48 19.95 14.58
C ALA A 231 0.76 19.44 13.16
N PHE A 232 -0.06 18.52 12.64
CA PHE A 232 0.07 18.04 11.27
C PHE A 232 -0.03 19.18 10.24
N ARG A 233 -1.04 20.07 10.35
CA ARG A 233 -1.18 21.21 9.42
C ARG A 233 0.01 22.15 9.47
N SER A 234 0.56 22.40 10.67
CA SER A 234 1.79 23.19 10.84
C SER A 234 2.97 22.55 10.10
N ILE A 235 3.17 21.25 10.27
CA ILE A 235 4.22 20.49 9.58
C ILE A 235 4.01 20.51 8.07
N TRP A 236 2.78 20.24 7.60
CA TRP A 236 2.42 20.21 6.18
C TRP A 236 2.72 21.53 5.45
N ARG A 237 2.61 22.66 6.17
CA ARG A 237 2.87 24.03 5.68
C ARG A 237 4.27 24.51 5.99
N SER A 238 5.07 23.77 6.75
CA SER A 238 6.40 24.19 7.19
C SER A 238 7.35 24.43 6.02
N GLU A 239 8.34 25.28 6.25
CA GLU A 239 9.41 25.54 5.27
C GLU A 239 10.16 24.25 4.91
N ARG A 240 10.38 23.33 5.86
CA ARG A 240 11.00 22.05 5.62
C ARG A 240 10.20 21.23 4.59
N TYR A 241 8.88 21.15 4.73
CA TYR A 241 8.03 20.42 3.79
C TYR A 241 7.98 21.12 2.41
N GLN A 242 7.92 22.47 2.40
CA GLN A 242 7.95 23.24 1.16
C GLN A 242 9.28 23.10 0.42
N ALA A 243 10.40 23.12 1.14
CA ALA A 243 11.73 22.89 0.57
C ALA A 243 11.82 21.50 -0.08
N PHE A 244 11.29 20.47 0.58
CA PHE A 244 11.23 19.11 0.03
C PHE A 244 10.39 19.06 -1.26
N ARG A 245 9.22 19.72 -1.29
CA ARG A 245 8.39 19.82 -2.51
C ARG A 245 9.12 20.53 -3.64
N ARG A 246 9.84 21.63 -3.34
CA ARG A 246 10.65 22.33 -4.35
C ARG A 246 11.76 21.45 -4.91
N SER A 247 12.45 20.66 -4.09
CA SER A 247 13.51 19.77 -4.58
C SER A 247 12.97 18.72 -5.57
N ILE A 248 11.74 18.22 -5.38
CA ILE A 248 11.09 17.33 -6.35
C ILE A 248 10.85 18.02 -7.69
N LEU A 249 10.45 19.32 -7.67
CA LEU A 249 10.17 20.09 -8.89
C LEU A 249 11.44 20.56 -9.60
N THR A 250 12.60 20.49 -8.93
CA THR A 250 13.89 20.95 -9.46
C THR A 250 14.73 19.80 -9.98
N ASP A 251 14.90 18.75 -9.17
CA ASP A 251 15.65 17.54 -9.49
C ASP A 251 15.17 16.39 -8.59
N ARG A 252 14.15 15.68 -9.03
CA ARG A 252 13.60 14.52 -8.34
C ARG A 252 14.61 13.39 -8.22
N SER A 253 15.53 13.28 -9.16
CA SER A 253 16.53 12.21 -9.22
C SER A 253 17.59 12.32 -8.12
N ALA A 254 17.82 13.53 -7.59
CA ALA A 254 18.73 13.77 -6.48
C ALA A 254 18.20 13.22 -5.14
N ILE A 255 16.88 12.94 -5.03
CA ILE A 255 16.26 12.41 -3.82
C ILE A 255 16.35 10.88 -3.88
N ASP A 256 17.02 10.26 -2.92
CA ASP A 256 17.32 8.82 -2.89
C ASP A 256 16.09 7.93 -3.07
N MET A 257 15.03 8.13 -2.28
CA MET A 257 13.78 7.36 -2.38
C MET A 257 12.99 7.63 -3.67
N CYS A 258 13.27 8.73 -4.37
CA CYS A 258 12.58 9.12 -5.60
C CYS A 258 13.30 8.66 -6.86
N ARG A 259 14.61 8.45 -6.79
CA ARG A 259 15.50 8.15 -7.94
C ARG A 259 15.03 6.98 -8.78
N ASN A 260 14.45 5.97 -8.15
CA ASN A 260 13.98 4.74 -8.78
C ASN A 260 12.45 4.59 -8.69
N CYS A 261 11.70 5.71 -8.69
CA CYS A 261 10.26 5.72 -8.50
C CYS A 261 9.53 6.29 -9.72
N SER A 262 8.70 5.49 -10.38
CA SER A 262 7.84 5.91 -11.49
C SER A 262 6.44 6.38 -11.04
N GLU A 263 6.18 6.41 -9.73
CA GLU A 263 4.88 6.77 -9.17
C GLU A 263 4.66 8.29 -9.11
N GLY A 264 3.40 8.70 -8.98
CA GLY A 264 3.03 10.10 -8.74
C GLY A 264 3.19 11.03 -9.94
N THR A 265 3.44 10.52 -11.15
CA THR A 265 3.58 11.32 -12.38
C THR A 265 2.23 11.69 -12.99
N GLN A 266 1.16 11.00 -12.59
CA GLN A 266 -0.22 11.27 -12.98
C GLN A 266 -1.05 11.63 -11.75
N VAL A 267 -2.09 12.47 -11.93
CA VAL A 267 -2.99 12.89 -10.83
C VAL A 267 -3.83 11.72 -10.35
N TRP A 268 -4.28 10.88 -11.28
CA TRP A 268 -5.08 9.68 -11.04
C TRP A 268 -4.38 8.51 -11.72
N ALA A 269 -4.03 7.49 -10.97
CA ALA A 269 -3.45 6.25 -11.47
C ALA A 269 -4.01 5.07 -10.67
#